data_aa48413a6a1ebd1f3fdb1b46190c511f
#
_entry.id   aa48413a6a1ebd1f3fdb1b46190c511f
#
_cell.length_a   1.000
_cell.length_b   1.000
_cell.length_c   1.000
_cell.angle_alpha   90.00
_cell.angle_beta   90.00
_cell.angle_gamma   90.00
#
_symmetry.space_group_name_H-M   'P 1'
#
loop_
_entity.id
_entity.type
_entity.pdbx_description
1 polymer ?
#
loop_
_entity_poly.entity_id
_entity_poly.type
_entity_poly.pdbx_seq_one_letter_code
_entity_poly.pdbx_strand_id
1 'polypeptide(L)'
;MDYVADLLKEKSISYMPSGRDYLIKCLNPEHDDNNPSMRVDKTTGVFHCFSCGFKGDIFKYYGILSNHTFIKVAKLKEKLAALKIANTGLEIPPVAIPYLRSFRNISAGTLQKFEAFYLPGESKELRGFEDRIIFPIRDITGKIVCFQGRLTLSQGTPKYLFYPSGSHPLAFPAKLERGTQSIVLVEGIFDFLNCYDKGLHNTVCVFGTNSMQKDTKSKLQQYKMQGVTKVFIMFDGDDAGREAAKKLKPAIEQLELECEIITLEDNQDPGELSQDYINSIKEYVNG
;
A
#
# COMPACT_ATOMS: atom_id res chain seq x y z
N MET A 1 -1.65 6.69 28.99
CA MET A 1 -3.04 7.16 28.90
C MET A 1 -3.93 6.16 29.62
N ASP A 2 -4.75 6.61 30.55
CA ASP A 2 -5.61 5.75 31.36
C ASP A 2 -7.06 5.87 30.85
N TYR A 3 -7.39 5.04 29.86
CA TYR A 3 -8.66 5.08 29.18
C TYR A 3 -9.86 4.76 30.06
N VAL A 4 -9.64 3.96 31.12
CA VAL A 4 -10.69 3.63 32.09
C VAL A 4 -11.00 4.86 32.96
N ALA A 5 -9.97 5.56 33.42
CA ALA A 5 -10.16 6.80 34.18
C ALA A 5 -10.83 7.88 33.33
N ASP A 6 -10.44 8.01 32.07
CA ASP A 6 -11.01 8.98 31.14
C ASP A 6 -12.50 8.68 30.88
N LEU A 7 -12.87 7.39 30.71
CA LEU A 7 -14.26 6.98 30.58
C LEU A 7 -15.07 7.25 31.84
N LEU A 8 -14.53 6.90 33.02
CA LEU A 8 -15.20 7.14 34.28
C LEU A 8 -15.50 8.63 34.49
N LYS A 9 -14.54 9.51 34.16
CA LYS A 9 -14.73 10.97 34.19
C LYS A 9 -15.81 11.43 33.18
N GLU A 10 -15.76 10.93 31.95
CA GLU A 10 -16.75 11.27 30.90
C GLU A 10 -18.17 10.91 31.35
N LYS A 11 -18.33 9.76 32.00
CA LYS A 11 -19.61 9.29 32.53
C LYS A 11 -19.96 9.86 33.92
N SER A 12 -19.15 10.79 34.44
CA SER A 12 -19.35 11.43 35.76
C SER A 12 -19.39 10.42 36.94
N ILE A 13 -18.65 9.31 36.82
CA ILE A 13 -18.55 8.27 37.84
C ILE A 13 -17.40 8.60 38.78
N SER A 14 -17.73 8.75 40.07
CA SER A 14 -16.71 8.90 41.10
C SER A 14 -15.94 7.61 41.29
N TYR A 15 -14.61 7.67 41.32
CA TYR A 15 -13.76 6.51 41.47
C TYR A 15 -12.58 6.79 42.41
N MET A 16 -12.09 5.73 43.07
CA MET A 16 -10.89 5.77 43.89
C MET A 16 -9.87 4.75 43.38
N PRO A 17 -8.59 5.13 43.22
CA PRO A 17 -7.55 4.18 42.85
C PRO A 17 -7.34 3.14 43.98
N SER A 18 -7.35 1.85 43.64
CA SER A 18 -7.12 0.74 44.57
C SER A 18 -6.21 -0.31 43.90
N GLY A 19 -4.91 -0.19 44.09
CA GLY A 19 -3.93 -1.05 43.42
C GLY A 19 -4.03 -0.98 41.91
N ARG A 20 -4.27 -2.12 41.24
CA ARG A 20 -4.46 -2.22 39.77
C ARG A 20 -5.87 -1.82 39.31
N ASP A 21 -6.80 -1.59 40.24
CA ASP A 21 -8.20 -1.34 39.95
C ASP A 21 -8.61 0.09 40.31
N TYR A 22 -9.75 0.52 39.77
CA TYR A 22 -10.58 1.61 40.29
C TYR A 22 -11.74 1.01 41.09
N LEU A 23 -12.00 1.57 42.28
CA LEU A 23 -13.15 1.25 43.10
C LEU A 23 -14.25 2.26 42.79
N ILE A 24 -15.43 1.78 42.36
CA ILE A 24 -16.59 2.58 42.02
C ILE A 24 -17.85 2.04 42.69
N LYS A 25 -18.93 2.83 42.73
CA LYS A 25 -20.27 2.30 43.03
C LYS A 25 -20.70 1.31 41.95
N CYS A 26 -21.50 0.33 42.31
CA CYS A 26 -21.97 -0.71 41.39
C CYS A 26 -22.76 -0.09 40.22
N LEU A 27 -22.51 -0.58 39.01
CA LEU A 27 -23.21 -0.17 37.80
C LEU A 27 -24.52 -0.95 37.59
N ASN A 28 -24.84 -1.95 38.42
CA ASN A 28 -26.09 -2.67 38.37
C ASN A 28 -27.24 -1.80 38.92
N PRO A 29 -28.25 -1.44 38.10
CA PRO A 29 -29.36 -0.60 38.55
C PRO A 29 -30.20 -1.24 39.68
N GLU A 30 -30.15 -2.56 39.81
CA GLU A 30 -30.87 -3.32 40.83
C GLU A 30 -30.10 -3.41 42.14
N HIS A 31 -28.89 -2.86 42.22
CA HIS A 31 -28.06 -2.88 43.43
C HIS A 31 -27.84 -1.47 43.94
N ASP A 32 -28.53 -1.12 45.01
CA ASP A 32 -28.31 0.15 45.73
C ASP A 32 -27.00 0.09 46.54
N ASP A 33 -25.92 0.58 45.89
CA ASP A 33 -24.56 0.52 46.37
C ASP A 33 -24.20 1.81 47.14
N ASN A 34 -24.45 1.84 48.42
CA ASN A 34 -24.14 2.99 49.28
C ASN A 34 -22.62 3.14 49.53
N ASN A 35 -21.87 2.05 49.50
CA ASN A 35 -20.41 2.05 49.60
C ASN A 35 -19.79 1.39 48.38
N PRO A 36 -18.84 2.05 47.68
CA PRO A 36 -18.23 1.50 46.48
C PRO A 36 -17.78 0.05 46.67
N SER A 37 -18.36 -0.87 45.87
CA SER A 37 -18.12 -2.31 45.98
C SER A 37 -17.72 -2.96 44.67
N MET A 38 -17.70 -2.19 43.58
CA MET A 38 -17.28 -2.67 42.26
C MET A 38 -15.85 -2.27 41.96
N ARG A 39 -15.04 -3.22 41.54
CA ARG A 39 -13.67 -3.00 41.06
C ARG A 39 -13.64 -3.04 39.55
N VAL A 40 -12.91 -2.10 38.96
CA VAL A 40 -12.69 -1.99 37.50
C VAL A 40 -11.19 -2.02 37.26
N ASP A 41 -10.69 -3.01 36.53
CA ASP A 41 -9.28 -3.12 36.18
C ASP A 41 -8.87 -1.96 35.29
N LYS A 42 -7.83 -1.21 35.67
CA LYS A 42 -7.34 0.00 34.97
C LYS A 42 -6.87 -0.25 33.55
N THR A 43 -6.44 -1.47 33.28
CA THR A 43 -5.85 -1.83 31.98
C THR A 43 -6.90 -2.40 31.05
N THR A 44 -7.77 -3.27 31.56
CA THR A 44 -8.72 -4.03 30.73
C THR A 44 -10.12 -3.46 30.74
N GLY A 45 -10.49 -2.69 31.75
CA GLY A 45 -11.87 -2.22 31.98
C GLY A 45 -12.84 -3.31 32.42
N VAL A 46 -12.34 -4.51 32.68
CA VAL A 46 -13.16 -5.59 33.25
C VAL A 46 -13.57 -5.20 34.65
N PHE A 47 -14.85 -5.31 34.97
CA PHE A 47 -15.37 -5.00 36.27
C PHE A 47 -16.04 -6.19 36.95
N HIS A 48 -16.00 -6.17 38.29
CA HIS A 48 -16.71 -7.11 39.16
C HIS A 48 -17.16 -6.41 40.44
N CYS A 49 -18.45 -6.48 40.72
CA CYS A 49 -18.99 -6.05 42.00
C CYS A 49 -18.91 -7.21 43.02
N PHE A 50 -18.24 -7.00 44.14
CA PHE A 50 -18.05 -8.03 45.13
C PHE A 50 -19.29 -8.20 46.06
N SER A 51 -20.25 -7.28 46.00
CA SER A 51 -21.47 -7.37 46.78
C SER A 51 -22.59 -8.14 46.05
N CYS A 52 -22.87 -7.83 44.79
CA CYS A 52 -23.97 -8.45 44.03
C CYS A 52 -23.51 -9.40 42.91
N GLY A 53 -22.19 -9.56 42.70
CA GLY A 53 -21.63 -10.44 41.65
C GLY A 53 -21.74 -9.89 40.20
N PHE A 54 -22.30 -8.70 40.02
CA PHE A 54 -22.41 -8.11 38.69
C PHE A 54 -21.02 -7.88 38.06
N LYS A 55 -20.82 -8.41 36.88
CA LYS A 55 -19.52 -8.40 36.18
C LYS A 55 -19.67 -8.14 34.69
N GLY A 56 -18.64 -7.57 34.11
CA GLY A 56 -18.62 -7.26 32.69
C GLY A 56 -17.40 -6.47 32.27
N ASP A 57 -17.53 -5.78 31.16
CA ASP A 57 -16.55 -4.86 30.61
C ASP A 57 -17.20 -3.48 30.53
N ILE A 58 -16.56 -2.46 31.12
CA ILE A 58 -17.13 -1.11 31.25
C ILE A 58 -17.34 -0.44 29.90
N PHE A 59 -16.49 -0.72 28.91
CA PHE A 59 -16.65 -0.17 27.59
C PHE A 59 -17.87 -0.76 26.88
N LYS A 60 -18.07 -2.07 26.98
CA LYS A 60 -19.28 -2.74 26.47
C LYS A 60 -20.54 -2.28 27.18
N TYR A 61 -20.46 -2.08 28.50
CA TYR A 61 -21.60 -1.61 29.30
C TYR A 61 -22.12 -0.25 28.80
N TYR A 62 -21.21 0.64 28.37
CA TYR A 62 -21.57 1.94 27.79
C TYR A 62 -21.68 1.94 26.26
N GLY A 63 -21.77 0.78 25.60
CA GLY A 63 -21.91 0.68 24.15
C GLY A 63 -20.68 1.12 23.36
N ILE A 64 -19.52 1.21 24.01
CA ILE A 64 -18.26 1.59 23.38
C ILE A 64 -17.58 0.32 22.85
N LEU A 65 -16.94 0.42 21.68
CA LEU A 65 -16.14 -0.67 21.12
C LEU A 65 -15.16 -1.22 22.19
N SER A 66 -15.08 -2.54 22.28
CA SER A 66 -14.32 -3.22 23.34
C SER A 66 -12.94 -2.57 23.55
N ASN A 67 -12.50 -2.51 24.83
CA ASN A 67 -11.21 -1.98 25.26
C ASN A 67 -10.04 -2.46 24.37
N HIS A 68 -10.05 -3.74 23.95
CA HIS A 68 -9.01 -4.31 23.09
C HIS A 68 -8.93 -3.64 21.71
N THR A 69 -10.06 -3.21 21.14
CA THR A 69 -10.10 -2.46 19.86
C THR A 69 -9.68 -1.01 20.09
N PHE A 70 -10.09 -0.39 21.20
CA PHE A 70 -9.72 0.99 21.54
C PHE A 70 -8.22 1.13 21.81
N ILE A 71 -7.63 0.20 22.58
CA ILE A 71 -6.18 0.15 22.83
C ILE A 71 -5.41 -0.13 21.55
N LYS A 72 -5.89 -1.03 20.68
CA LYS A 72 -5.27 -1.25 19.39
C LYS A 72 -5.31 0.00 18.52
N VAL A 73 -6.43 0.67 18.43
CA VAL A 73 -6.60 1.92 17.66
C VAL A 73 -5.73 3.03 18.23
N ALA A 74 -5.65 3.19 19.54
CA ALA A 74 -4.79 4.19 20.18
C ALA A 74 -3.30 3.91 19.94
N LYS A 75 -2.85 2.67 20.13
CA LYS A 75 -1.47 2.24 19.80
C LYS A 75 -1.16 2.41 18.30
N LEU A 76 -2.15 2.19 17.43
CA LEU A 76 -1.99 2.45 15.99
C LEU A 76 -1.84 3.95 15.72
N LYS A 77 -2.63 4.80 16.37
CA LYS A 77 -2.52 6.26 16.27
C LYS A 77 -1.18 6.77 16.80
N GLU A 78 -0.68 6.25 17.91
CA GLU A 78 0.66 6.58 18.43
C GLU A 78 1.76 6.14 17.47
N LYS A 79 1.67 4.93 16.92
CA LYS A 79 2.60 4.46 15.88
C LYS A 79 2.52 5.31 14.61
N LEU A 80 1.32 5.69 14.18
CA LEU A 80 1.11 6.58 13.04
C LEU A 80 1.63 8.00 13.30
N ALA A 81 1.50 8.50 14.54
CA ALA A 81 2.06 9.79 14.93
C ALA A 81 3.59 9.75 14.97
N ALA A 82 4.17 8.68 15.50
CA ALA A 82 5.63 8.45 15.48
C ALA A 82 6.16 8.27 14.05
N LEU A 83 5.41 7.61 13.17
CA LEU A 83 5.73 7.49 11.74
C LEU A 83 5.59 8.81 10.98
N LYS A 84 4.73 9.73 11.42
CA LYS A 84 4.62 11.08 10.83
C LYS A 84 5.90 11.90 11.00
N ILE A 85 6.64 11.67 12.07
CA ILE A 85 7.91 12.40 12.33
C ILE A 85 9.06 11.87 11.44
N ALA A 86 8.97 10.64 10.94
CA ALA A 86 10.02 10.02 10.11
C ALA A 86 9.74 10.09 8.59
N ASN A 87 8.62 10.68 8.15
CA ASN A 87 8.17 10.53 6.77
C ASN A 87 7.87 11.87 6.07
N THR A 88 8.89 12.70 5.95
CA THR A 88 8.99 13.61 4.82
C THR A 88 9.33 12.72 3.62
N GLY A 89 8.40 12.44 2.71
CA GLY A 89 8.70 11.68 1.48
C GLY A 89 9.89 12.31 0.74
N LEU A 90 10.44 11.58 -0.22
CA LEU A 90 11.43 12.16 -1.12
C LEU A 90 10.79 13.31 -1.93
N GLU A 91 11.59 14.29 -2.30
CA GLU A 91 11.18 15.39 -3.15
C GLU A 91 11.93 15.33 -4.49
N ILE A 92 11.28 15.76 -5.57
CA ILE A 92 11.97 15.90 -6.86
C ILE A 92 13.00 17.02 -6.70
N PRO A 93 14.28 16.78 -7.02
CA PRO A 93 15.32 17.81 -6.87
C PRO A 93 14.96 19.10 -7.61
N PRO A 94 15.23 20.29 -7.07
CA PRO A 94 14.94 21.55 -7.75
C PRO A 94 15.64 21.73 -9.10
N VAL A 95 16.75 21.01 -9.31
CA VAL A 95 17.51 21.02 -10.57
C VAL A 95 16.94 20.06 -11.63
N ALA A 96 15.93 19.26 -11.27
CA ALA A 96 15.30 18.32 -12.18
C ALA A 96 14.57 19.04 -13.33
N ILE A 97 14.76 18.54 -14.52
CA ILE A 97 14.08 19.07 -15.72
C ILE A 97 13.06 18.05 -16.19
N PRO A 98 11.78 18.43 -16.39
CA PRO A 98 10.75 17.52 -16.93
C PRO A 98 11.18 16.92 -18.26
N TYR A 99 10.93 15.62 -18.43
CA TYR A 99 11.23 14.94 -19.67
C TYR A 99 10.11 15.16 -20.69
N LEU A 100 10.35 16.04 -21.67
CA LEU A 100 9.34 16.52 -22.62
C LEU A 100 9.46 15.89 -24.02
N ARG A 101 10.13 14.75 -24.15
CA ARG A 101 10.35 14.06 -25.42
C ARG A 101 9.72 12.66 -25.37
N SER A 102 9.43 12.09 -26.53
CA SER A 102 9.11 10.67 -26.64
C SER A 102 10.36 9.81 -26.41
N PHE A 103 10.18 8.60 -25.91
CA PHE A 103 11.25 7.64 -25.72
C PHE A 103 10.71 6.21 -25.90
N ARG A 104 11.40 5.38 -26.68
CA ARG A 104 11.01 3.98 -26.96
C ARG A 104 9.55 3.85 -27.42
N ASN A 105 9.11 4.68 -28.35
CA ASN A 105 7.73 4.74 -28.85
C ASN A 105 6.65 5.08 -27.80
N ILE A 106 7.04 5.59 -26.64
CA ILE A 106 6.14 6.14 -25.63
C ILE A 106 6.05 7.64 -25.85
N SER A 107 4.84 8.18 -25.86
CA SER A 107 4.61 9.61 -26.09
C SER A 107 5.15 10.48 -24.96
N ALA A 108 5.51 11.72 -25.30
CA ALA A 108 5.90 12.72 -24.31
C ALA A 108 4.78 12.98 -23.29
N GLY A 109 3.51 12.91 -23.72
CA GLY A 109 2.35 13.11 -22.85
C GLY A 109 2.27 12.05 -21.74
N THR A 110 2.48 10.79 -22.09
CA THR A 110 2.51 9.70 -21.10
C THR A 110 3.69 9.84 -20.14
N LEU A 111 4.89 10.14 -20.64
CA LEU A 111 6.05 10.37 -19.78
C LEU A 111 5.84 11.54 -18.81
N GLN A 112 5.24 12.64 -19.26
CA GLN A 112 4.89 13.78 -18.41
C GLN A 112 3.81 13.43 -17.38
N LYS A 113 2.78 12.68 -17.77
CA LYS A 113 1.73 12.22 -16.85
C LYS A 113 2.30 11.46 -15.65
N PHE A 114 3.36 10.69 -15.88
CA PHE A 114 4.06 9.96 -14.82
C PHE A 114 5.28 10.71 -14.28
N GLU A 115 5.31 12.02 -14.45
CA GLU A 115 6.28 12.94 -13.87
C GLU A 115 7.75 12.58 -14.23
N ALA A 116 7.97 12.01 -15.42
CA ALA A 116 9.31 11.69 -15.88
C ALA A 116 10.19 12.94 -15.94
N PHE A 117 11.40 12.86 -15.43
CA PHE A 117 12.36 13.94 -15.46
C PHE A 117 13.78 13.43 -15.71
N TYR A 118 14.72 14.34 -15.90
CA TYR A 118 16.14 14.06 -15.98
C TYR A 118 16.96 15.11 -15.22
N LEU A 119 18.21 14.80 -14.95
CA LEU A 119 19.14 15.72 -14.30
C LEU A 119 20.10 16.30 -15.37
N PRO A 120 20.31 17.63 -15.40
CA PRO A 120 21.19 18.27 -16.38
C PRO A 120 22.69 18.03 -16.12
N GLY A 121 23.04 17.39 -15.02
CA GLY A 121 24.40 17.11 -14.60
C GLY A 121 24.45 16.33 -13.28
N GLU A 122 25.61 16.23 -12.67
CA GLU A 122 25.76 15.55 -11.38
C GLU A 122 24.87 16.20 -10.29
N SER A 123 24.15 15.38 -9.57
CA SER A 123 23.35 15.77 -8.41
C SER A 123 23.92 15.13 -7.15
N LYS A 124 24.07 15.91 -6.08
CA LYS A 124 24.48 15.37 -4.78
C LYS A 124 23.43 14.41 -4.21
N GLU A 125 22.15 14.67 -4.49
CA GLU A 125 21.02 13.93 -3.95
C GLU A 125 20.77 12.63 -4.72
N LEU A 126 20.89 12.66 -6.07
CA LEU A 126 20.69 11.51 -6.94
C LEU A 126 21.96 11.15 -7.71
N ARG A 127 23.03 10.88 -6.99
CA ARG A 127 24.32 10.52 -7.60
C ARG A 127 24.20 9.23 -8.40
N GLY A 128 24.71 9.24 -9.63
CA GLY A 128 24.64 8.11 -10.57
C GLY A 128 23.35 8.04 -11.37
N PHE A 129 22.50 9.08 -11.29
CA PHE A 129 21.27 9.19 -12.08
C PHE A 129 21.42 10.10 -13.31
N GLU A 130 22.62 10.52 -13.60
CA GLU A 130 22.97 11.19 -14.85
C GLU A 130 22.63 10.26 -16.05
N ASP A 131 22.32 10.82 -17.21
CA ASP A 131 21.93 10.09 -18.42
C ASP A 131 20.73 9.13 -18.27
N ARG A 132 19.86 9.40 -17.30
CA ARG A 132 18.68 8.57 -17.01
C ARG A 132 17.37 9.35 -17.17
N ILE A 133 16.35 8.64 -17.63
CA ILE A 133 14.97 9.08 -17.43
C ILE A 133 14.57 8.57 -16.04
N ILE A 134 14.12 9.47 -15.18
CA ILE A 134 13.86 9.21 -13.77
C ILE A 134 12.35 9.35 -13.52
N PHE A 135 11.78 8.37 -12.81
CA PHE A 135 10.38 8.35 -12.43
C PHE A 135 10.25 8.41 -10.91
N PRO A 136 9.45 9.32 -10.37
CA PRO A 136 9.08 9.30 -8.96
C PRO A 136 8.07 8.17 -8.72
N ILE A 137 8.40 7.25 -7.84
CA ILE A 137 7.51 6.17 -7.43
C ILE A 137 6.79 6.62 -6.18
N ARG A 138 5.47 6.76 -6.29
CA ARG A 138 4.61 7.22 -5.20
C ARG A 138 3.88 6.06 -4.54
N ASP A 139 3.66 6.17 -3.24
CA ASP A 139 2.74 5.29 -2.53
C ASP A 139 1.27 5.70 -2.72
N ILE A 140 0.34 4.94 -2.15
CA ILE A 140 -1.09 5.21 -2.22
C ILE A 140 -1.50 6.56 -1.60
N THR A 141 -0.67 7.13 -0.73
CA THR A 141 -0.90 8.46 -0.13
C THR A 141 -0.40 9.61 -1.02
N GLY A 142 0.30 9.29 -2.12
CA GLY A 142 0.88 10.24 -3.05
C GLY A 142 2.30 10.68 -2.70
N LYS A 143 2.92 10.15 -1.63
CA LYS A 143 4.31 10.46 -1.26
C LYS A 143 5.28 9.71 -2.15
N ILE A 144 6.37 10.38 -2.55
CA ILE A 144 7.46 9.73 -3.28
C ILE A 144 8.23 8.84 -2.29
N VAL A 145 8.23 7.53 -2.55
CA VAL A 145 8.94 6.54 -1.72
C VAL A 145 10.29 6.17 -2.29
N CYS A 146 10.46 6.28 -3.59
CA CYS A 146 11.75 6.10 -4.26
C CYS A 146 11.72 6.71 -5.67
N PHE A 147 12.89 6.82 -6.28
CA PHE A 147 13.05 7.11 -7.70
C PHE A 147 13.55 5.87 -8.43
N GLN A 148 13.04 5.63 -9.62
CA GLN A 148 13.61 4.67 -10.56
C GLN A 148 14.17 5.40 -11.77
N GLY A 149 15.47 5.19 -12.04
CA GLY A 149 16.15 5.76 -13.21
C GLY A 149 16.47 4.69 -14.25
N ARG A 150 16.05 4.92 -15.49
CA ARG A 150 16.41 4.09 -16.65
C ARG A 150 17.52 4.79 -17.44
N LEU A 151 18.62 4.09 -17.67
CA LEU A 151 19.70 4.58 -18.52
C LEU A 151 19.20 4.80 -19.96
N THR A 152 19.48 5.97 -20.53
CA THR A 152 19.09 6.34 -21.90
C THR A 152 20.10 5.88 -22.95
N LEU A 153 21.35 5.68 -22.52
CA LEU A 153 22.45 5.23 -23.37
C LEU A 153 22.26 3.74 -23.75
N SER A 154 22.65 3.39 -24.96
CA SER A 154 22.60 2.00 -25.47
C SER A 154 23.58 1.08 -24.74
N GLN A 155 24.66 1.63 -24.24
CA GLN A 155 25.71 0.90 -23.50
C GLN A 155 25.83 1.47 -22.09
N GLY A 156 25.90 0.62 -21.09
CA GLY A 156 26.08 1.00 -19.71
C GLY A 156 25.32 0.08 -18.74
N THR A 157 25.85 -0.03 -17.54
CA THR A 157 25.29 -0.83 -16.45
C THR A 157 25.32 -0.06 -15.15
N PRO A 158 24.35 -0.25 -14.27
CA PRO A 158 23.11 -1.05 -14.46
C PRO A 158 22.07 -0.31 -15.29
N LYS A 159 21.27 -1.08 -16.05
CA LYS A 159 20.16 -0.56 -16.89
C LYS A 159 19.15 0.24 -16.08
N TYR A 160 18.83 -0.21 -14.86
CA TYR A 160 17.95 0.45 -13.91
C TYR A 160 18.65 0.72 -12.59
N LEU A 161 18.33 1.85 -11.98
CA LEU A 161 18.75 2.21 -10.62
C LEU A 161 17.53 2.61 -9.80
N PHE A 162 17.60 2.31 -8.51
CA PHE A 162 16.66 2.83 -7.51
C PHE A 162 17.38 3.76 -6.52
N TYR A 163 16.68 4.83 -6.12
CA TYR A 163 17.12 5.69 -5.03
C TYR A 163 15.99 5.86 -4.01
N PRO A 164 16.22 5.63 -2.71
CA PRO A 164 17.46 5.12 -2.12
C PRO A 164 17.86 3.73 -2.65
N SER A 165 19.15 3.43 -2.62
CA SER A 165 19.66 2.12 -3.05
C SER A 165 19.03 1.00 -2.20
N GLY A 166 18.64 -0.09 -2.85
CA GLY A 166 17.94 -1.19 -2.18
C GLY A 166 16.44 -0.96 -1.96
N SER A 167 15.88 0.12 -2.50
CA SER A 167 14.41 0.32 -2.46
C SER A 167 13.68 -0.81 -3.18
N HIS A 168 12.59 -1.27 -2.58
CA HIS A 168 11.69 -2.27 -3.12
C HIS A 168 10.27 -1.72 -3.13
N PRO A 169 9.90 -0.88 -4.12
CA PRO A 169 8.54 -0.34 -4.21
C PRO A 169 7.53 -1.47 -4.40
N LEU A 170 6.32 -1.29 -3.87
CA LEU A 170 5.29 -2.32 -3.95
C LEU A 170 4.90 -2.59 -5.39
N ALA A 171 4.35 -1.60 -6.07
CA ALA A 171 3.96 -1.66 -7.49
C ALA A 171 3.68 -0.24 -8.01
N PHE A 172 3.50 -0.07 -9.33
CA PHE A 172 3.30 1.23 -9.95
C PHE A 172 2.27 1.16 -11.09
N PRO A 173 1.30 2.08 -11.14
CA PRO A 173 1.03 3.13 -10.17
C PRO A 173 0.38 2.56 -8.89
N ALA A 174 0.64 3.15 -7.74
CA ALA A 174 0.01 2.70 -6.50
C ALA A 174 -1.50 2.99 -6.43
N LYS A 175 -1.94 4.02 -7.14
CA LYS A 175 -3.35 4.44 -7.21
C LYS A 175 -3.91 4.19 -8.60
N LEU A 176 -5.03 3.45 -8.65
CA LEU A 176 -5.77 3.18 -9.89
C LEU A 176 -6.84 4.23 -10.16
N GLU A 177 -7.34 4.27 -11.38
CA GLU A 177 -8.54 5.02 -11.73
C GLU A 177 -9.76 4.45 -10.99
N ARG A 178 -10.72 5.31 -10.67
CA ARG A 178 -11.92 4.90 -9.92
C ARG A 178 -12.73 3.88 -10.72
N GLY A 179 -13.14 2.81 -10.05
CA GLY A 179 -13.97 1.75 -10.67
C GLY A 179 -13.15 0.68 -11.40
N THR A 180 -11.82 0.71 -11.34
CA THR A 180 -10.98 -0.35 -11.89
C THR A 180 -11.20 -1.64 -11.10
N GLN A 181 -11.75 -2.67 -11.74
CA GLN A 181 -12.02 -3.98 -11.14
C GLN A 181 -10.99 -5.05 -11.57
N SER A 182 -10.30 -4.84 -12.67
CA SER A 182 -9.25 -5.73 -13.16
C SER A 182 -7.93 -4.98 -13.37
N ILE A 183 -6.79 -5.66 -13.14
CA ILE A 183 -5.47 -5.12 -13.44
C ILE A 183 -4.65 -6.10 -14.28
N VAL A 184 -3.74 -5.55 -15.09
CA VAL A 184 -2.77 -6.30 -15.89
C VAL A 184 -1.38 -6.09 -15.32
N LEU A 185 -0.77 -7.14 -14.78
CA LEU A 185 0.57 -7.07 -14.22
C LEU A 185 1.63 -7.23 -15.31
N VAL A 186 2.59 -6.32 -15.34
CA VAL A 186 3.78 -6.36 -16.20
C VAL A 186 5.06 -6.22 -15.36
N GLU A 187 6.21 -6.61 -15.90
CA GLU A 187 7.44 -6.68 -15.13
C GLU A 187 8.08 -5.33 -14.87
N GLY A 188 8.23 -4.52 -15.90
CA GLY A 188 8.99 -3.29 -15.89
C GLY A 188 8.17 -2.03 -16.06
N ILE A 189 8.76 -0.89 -15.69
CA ILE A 189 8.08 0.42 -15.83
C ILE A 189 7.85 0.79 -17.28
N PHE A 190 8.73 0.38 -18.21
CA PHE A 190 8.56 0.67 -19.63
C PHE A 190 7.50 -0.20 -20.29
N ASP A 191 7.28 -1.41 -19.79
CA ASP A 191 6.17 -2.27 -20.21
C ASP A 191 4.83 -1.63 -19.81
N PHE A 192 4.76 -1.16 -18.56
CA PHE A 192 3.63 -0.37 -18.07
C PHE A 192 3.39 0.88 -18.95
N LEU A 193 4.43 1.67 -19.20
CA LEU A 193 4.31 2.92 -19.95
C LEU A 193 3.86 2.68 -21.39
N ASN A 194 4.37 1.63 -22.05
CA ASN A 194 3.95 1.27 -23.41
C ASN A 194 2.47 0.84 -23.45
N CYS A 195 2.06 -0.02 -22.53
CA CYS A 195 0.67 -0.45 -22.40
C CYS A 195 -0.26 0.73 -22.10
N TYR A 196 0.14 1.59 -21.17
CA TYR A 196 -0.63 2.78 -20.79
C TYR A 196 -0.78 3.77 -21.92
N ASP A 197 0.32 4.08 -22.65
CA ASP A 197 0.34 5.00 -23.78
C ASP A 197 -0.61 4.55 -24.90
N LYS A 198 -0.77 3.25 -25.05
CA LYS A 198 -1.66 2.61 -26.04
C LYS A 198 -3.08 2.34 -25.52
N GLY A 199 -3.41 2.84 -24.33
CA GLY A 199 -4.78 2.86 -23.79
C GLY A 199 -5.15 1.68 -22.88
N LEU A 200 -4.23 0.81 -22.49
CA LEU A 200 -4.45 -0.22 -21.49
C LEU A 200 -4.14 0.38 -20.09
N HIS A 201 -5.06 1.20 -19.58
CA HIS A 201 -4.82 2.05 -18.43
C HIS A 201 -4.83 1.30 -17.07
N ASN A 202 -5.36 0.10 -17.04
CA ASN A 202 -5.37 -0.78 -15.86
C ASN A 202 -4.11 -1.63 -15.71
N THR A 203 -3.03 -1.30 -16.45
CA THR A 203 -1.72 -1.96 -16.32
C THR A 203 -1.02 -1.54 -15.03
N VAL A 204 -0.24 -2.45 -14.45
CA VAL A 204 0.53 -2.25 -13.20
C VAL A 204 1.90 -2.89 -13.34
N CYS A 205 2.97 -2.12 -13.09
CA CYS A 205 4.34 -2.59 -13.02
C CYS A 205 4.66 -3.15 -11.64
N VAL A 206 5.28 -4.33 -11.56
CA VAL A 206 5.66 -5.00 -10.31
C VAL A 206 7.14 -4.91 -9.96
N PHE A 207 7.95 -4.24 -10.80
CA PHE A 207 9.40 -4.07 -10.63
C PHE A 207 10.18 -5.38 -10.54
N GLY A 208 9.86 -6.31 -11.44
CA GLY A 208 10.50 -7.61 -11.61
C GLY A 208 9.79 -8.75 -10.88
N THR A 209 9.81 -9.90 -11.52
CA THR A 209 9.11 -11.12 -11.08
C THR A 209 9.59 -11.64 -9.72
N ASN A 210 10.91 -11.60 -9.45
CA ASN A 210 11.47 -12.00 -8.16
C ASN A 210 10.98 -11.13 -7.00
N SER A 211 10.83 -9.81 -7.23
CA SER A 211 10.28 -8.88 -6.26
C SER A 211 8.81 -9.17 -6.00
N MET A 212 8.06 -9.51 -7.05
CA MET A 212 6.65 -9.85 -6.95
C MET A 212 6.43 -11.14 -6.13
N GLN A 213 7.17 -12.21 -6.42
CA GLN A 213 7.04 -13.49 -5.72
C GLN A 213 7.31 -13.39 -4.21
N LYS A 214 8.27 -12.56 -3.80
CA LYS A 214 8.62 -12.38 -2.39
C LYS A 214 7.55 -11.64 -1.58
N ASP A 215 6.76 -10.78 -2.22
CA ASP A 215 5.85 -9.87 -1.53
C ASP A 215 4.50 -9.70 -2.24
N THR A 216 4.00 -10.79 -2.85
CA THR A 216 2.73 -10.80 -3.60
C THR A 216 1.59 -10.21 -2.79
N LYS A 217 1.46 -10.62 -1.54
CA LYS A 217 0.37 -10.18 -0.66
C LYS A 217 0.37 -8.67 -0.45
N SER A 218 1.49 -8.08 -0.06
CA SER A 218 1.58 -6.63 0.22
C SER A 218 1.35 -5.82 -1.05
N LYS A 219 1.89 -6.28 -2.19
CA LYS A 219 1.73 -5.60 -3.48
C LYS A 219 0.29 -5.60 -3.97
N LEU A 220 -0.44 -6.70 -3.84
CA LEU A 220 -1.80 -6.83 -4.34
C LEU A 220 -2.86 -6.36 -3.34
N GLN A 221 -2.59 -6.41 -2.05
CA GLN A 221 -3.52 -5.96 -1.02
C GLN A 221 -3.96 -4.51 -1.24
N GLN A 222 -3.05 -3.63 -1.67
CA GLN A 222 -3.38 -2.24 -1.97
C GLN A 222 -4.39 -2.10 -3.11
N TYR A 223 -4.36 -2.99 -4.11
CA TYR A 223 -5.30 -2.96 -5.23
C TYR A 223 -6.62 -3.63 -4.88
N LYS A 224 -6.59 -4.74 -4.13
CA LYS A 224 -7.81 -5.34 -3.57
C LYS A 224 -8.61 -4.33 -2.74
N MET A 225 -7.93 -3.49 -1.95
CA MET A 225 -8.57 -2.40 -1.20
C MET A 225 -9.14 -1.28 -2.09
N GLN A 226 -8.70 -1.15 -3.32
CA GLN A 226 -9.24 -0.20 -4.32
C GLN A 226 -10.38 -0.79 -5.15
N GLY A 227 -10.76 -2.06 -4.90
CA GLY A 227 -11.88 -2.73 -5.56
C GLY A 227 -11.49 -3.70 -6.67
N VAL A 228 -10.20 -4.01 -6.84
CA VAL A 228 -9.75 -5.02 -7.80
C VAL A 228 -10.20 -6.40 -7.34
N THR A 229 -10.81 -7.14 -8.25
CA THR A 229 -11.29 -8.52 -8.08
C THR A 229 -10.59 -9.50 -9.02
N LYS A 230 -10.02 -9.00 -10.13
CA LYS A 230 -9.37 -9.84 -11.15
C LYS A 230 -7.98 -9.32 -11.51
N VAL A 231 -7.05 -10.22 -11.70
CA VAL A 231 -5.66 -9.94 -12.05
C VAL A 231 -5.29 -10.74 -13.31
N PHE A 232 -4.79 -10.06 -14.30
CA PHE A 232 -4.15 -10.66 -15.46
C PHE A 232 -2.62 -10.56 -15.30
N ILE A 233 -1.90 -11.64 -15.59
CA ILE A 233 -0.44 -11.63 -15.59
C ILE A 233 0.02 -11.62 -17.04
N MET A 234 0.71 -10.57 -17.45
CA MET A 234 1.27 -10.41 -18.80
C MET A 234 2.76 -10.09 -18.67
N PHE A 235 3.56 -11.11 -18.47
CA PHE A 235 5.01 -11.03 -18.38
C PHE A 235 5.65 -11.28 -19.75
N ASP A 236 6.97 -11.10 -19.83
CA ASP A 236 7.73 -11.29 -21.06
C ASP A 236 7.48 -12.67 -21.68
N GLY A 237 7.42 -12.72 -23.01
CA GLY A 237 7.17 -13.93 -23.79
C GLY A 237 8.37 -14.89 -23.87
N ASP A 238 9.19 -14.94 -22.81
CA ASP A 238 10.30 -15.89 -22.67
C ASP A 238 9.99 -16.98 -21.63
N ASP A 239 10.88 -17.94 -21.48
CA ASP A 239 10.68 -19.03 -20.52
C ASP A 239 10.67 -18.54 -19.09
N ALA A 240 11.45 -17.51 -18.77
CA ALA A 240 11.52 -16.95 -17.42
C ALA A 240 10.22 -16.25 -17.03
N GLY A 241 9.65 -15.44 -17.92
CA GLY A 241 8.37 -14.75 -17.71
C GLY A 241 7.21 -15.74 -17.59
N ARG A 242 7.16 -16.75 -18.48
CA ARG A 242 6.16 -17.83 -18.42
C ARG A 242 6.20 -18.63 -17.12
N GLU A 243 7.39 -19.02 -16.68
CA GLU A 243 7.58 -19.71 -15.41
C GLU A 243 7.21 -18.86 -14.20
N ALA A 244 7.59 -17.58 -14.23
CA ALA A 244 7.24 -16.65 -13.18
C ALA A 244 5.72 -16.44 -13.08
N ALA A 245 5.01 -16.31 -14.22
CA ALA A 245 3.56 -16.19 -14.27
C ALA A 245 2.87 -17.41 -13.68
N LYS A 246 3.29 -18.63 -14.06
CA LYS A 246 2.77 -19.89 -13.51
C LYS A 246 2.96 -20.01 -12.01
N LYS A 247 4.12 -19.59 -11.48
CA LYS A 247 4.41 -19.61 -10.04
C LYS A 247 3.61 -18.56 -9.26
N LEU A 248 3.34 -17.43 -9.89
CA LEU A 248 2.64 -16.31 -9.25
C LEU A 248 1.12 -16.54 -9.15
N LYS A 249 0.50 -17.15 -10.16
CA LYS A 249 -0.95 -17.36 -10.23
C LYS A 249 -1.54 -17.97 -8.94
N PRO A 250 -1.06 -19.09 -8.39
CA PRO A 250 -1.62 -19.66 -7.17
C PRO A 250 -1.53 -18.73 -5.96
N ALA A 251 -0.47 -17.92 -5.88
CA ALA A 251 -0.31 -16.94 -4.79
C ALA A 251 -1.30 -15.78 -4.88
N ILE A 252 -1.72 -15.41 -6.09
CA ILE A 252 -2.77 -14.42 -6.33
C ILE A 252 -4.15 -15.01 -5.96
N GLU A 253 -4.44 -16.22 -6.39
CA GLU A 253 -5.71 -16.91 -6.09
C GLU A 253 -5.91 -17.14 -4.58
N GLN A 254 -4.83 -17.37 -3.83
CA GLN A 254 -4.87 -17.43 -2.36
C GLN A 254 -5.31 -16.11 -1.70
N LEU A 255 -5.25 -15.00 -2.42
CA LEU A 255 -5.76 -13.70 -1.96
C LEU A 255 -7.23 -13.48 -2.32
N GLU A 256 -7.93 -14.53 -2.80
CA GLU A 256 -9.32 -14.45 -3.28
C GLU A 256 -9.47 -13.43 -4.44
N LEU A 257 -8.49 -13.39 -5.34
CA LEU A 257 -8.54 -12.65 -6.58
C LEU A 257 -8.60 -13.66 -7.74
N GLU A 258 -9.48 -13.40 -8.69
CA GLU A 258 -9.45 -14.16 -9.95
C GLU A 258 -8.11 -13.89 -10.66
N CYS A 259 -7.52 -14.92 -11.26
CA CYS A 259 -6.23 -14.78 -11.91
C CYS A 259 -6.16 -15.51 -13.24
N GLU A 260 -5.81 -14.78 -14.29
CA GLU A 260 -5.56 -15.32 -15.62
C GLU A 260 -4.16 -14.95 -16.13
N ILE A 261 -3.59 -15.76 -17.02
CA ILE A 261 -2.29 -15.50 -17.63
C ILE A 261 -2.52 -15.16 -19.10
N ILE A 262 -2.09 -13.96 -19.49
CA ILE A 262 -1.99 -13.55 -20.89
C ILE A 262 -0.63 -14.00 -21.39
N THR A 263 -0.60 -15.02 -22.24
CA THR A 263 0.65 -15.54 -22.81
C THR A 263 1.00 -14.77 -24.08
N LEU A 264 2.13 -14.11 -24.07
CA LEU A 264 2.70 -13.46 -25.26
C LEU A 264 3.40 -14.48 -26.15
N GLU A 265 3.55 -14.14 -27.43
CA GLU A 265 4.35 -14.90 -28.39
C GLU A 265 5.82 -14.97 -27.94
N ASP A 266 6.59 -15.91 -28.49
CA ASP A 266 7.98 -16.10 -28.12
C ASP A 266 8.82 -14.83 -28.36
N ASN A 267 9.55 -14.43 -27.30
CA ASN A 267 10.39 -13.23 -27.24
C ASN A 267 9.65 -11.89 -27.40
N GLN A 268 8.33 -11.85 -27.28
CA GLN A 268 7.61 -10.58 -27.17
C GLN A 268 7.81 -9.95 -25.79
N ASP A 269 7.98 -8.63 -25.76
CA ASP A 269 8.12 -7.80 -24.58
C ASP A 269 6.90 -6.86 -24.49
N PRO A 270 6.15 -6.81 -23.37
CA PRO A 270 5.02 -5.87 -23.24
C PRO A 270 5.39 -4.42 -23.53
N GLY A 271 6.65 -4.04 -23.30
CA GLY A 271 7.20 -2.71 -23.62
C GLY A 271 7.36 -2.42 -25.10
N GLU A 272 7.18 -3.41 -25.97
CA GLU A 272 7.35 -3.29 -27.43
C GLU A 272 6.08 -3.65 -28.22
N LEU A 273 4.99 -4.02 -27.56
CA LEU A 273 3.73 -4.37 -28.22
C LEU A 273 3.16 -3.21 -29.03
N SER A 274 2.60 -3.55 -30.19
CA SER A 274 1.96 -2.59 -31.09
C SER A 274 0.61 -2.10 -30.54
N GLN A 275 0.07 -1.03 -31.14
CA GLN A 275 -1.26 -0.51 -30.82
C GLN A 275 -2.35 -1.57 -31.05
N ASP A 276 -2.29 -2.29 -32.17
CA ASP A 276 -3.31 -3.30 -32.52
C ASP A 276 -3.28 -4.48 -31.53
N TYR A 277 -2.08 -4.91 -31.14
CA TYR A 277 -1.94 -5.98 -30.15
C TYR A 277 -2.50 -5.56 -28.77
N ILE A 278 -2.19 -4.34 -28.33
CA ILE A 278 -2.75 -3.78 -27.09
C ILE A 278 -4.26 -3.62 -27.17
N ASN A 279 -4.82 -3.25 -28.34
CA ASN A 279 -6.27 -3.18 -28.52
C ASN A 279 -6.93 -4.55 -28.34
N SER A 280 -6.34 -5.63 -28.89
CA SER A 280 -6.85 -6.99 -28.72
C SER A 280 -6.80 -7.43 -27.25
N ILE A 281 -5.71 -7.11 -26.53
CA ILE A 281 -5.62 -7.37 -25.08
C ILE A 281 -6.70 -6.60 -24.34
N LYS A 282 -6.91 -5.33 -24.68
CA LYS A 282 -7.91 -4.47 -24.03
C LYS A 282 -9.33 -5.00 -24.22
N GLU A 283 -9.67 -5.51 -25.39
CA GLU A 283 -10.94 -6.18 -25.63
C GLU A 283 -11.10 -7.43 -24.73
N TYR A 284 -10.06 -8.25 -24.65
CA TYR A 284 -10.06 -9.46 -23.82
C TYR A 284 -10.18 -9.17 -22.32
N VAL A 285 -9.53 -8.13 -21.81
CA VAL A 285 -9.50 -7.80 -20.37
C VAL A 285 -10.79 -7.12 -19.91
N ASN A 286 -11.53 -6.47 -20.82
CA ASN A 286 -12.76 -5.72 -20.51
C ASN A 286 -14.04 -6.47 -20.92
N GLY A 287 -13.95 -7.58 -21.64
CA GLY A 287 -15.07 -8.45 -21.98
C GLY A 287 -15.36 -9.46 -20.92
#